data_8dca91958d257e3d105273308c676280
#
_entry.id   8dca91958d257e3d105273308c676280
#
_cell.length_a   1.000
_cell.length_b   1.000
_cell.length_c   1.000
_cell.angle_alpha   90.00
_cell.angle_beta   90.00
_cell.angle_gamma   90.00
#
_symmetry.space_group_name_H-M   'P 1'
#
loop_
_entity.id
_entity.type
_entity.pdbx_description
1 polymer ?
#
loop_
_entity_poly.entity_id
_entity_poly.type
_entity_poly.pdbx_seq_one_letter_code
_entity_poly.pdbx_strand_id
1 'polypeptide(L)'
;LGELRVKKSRQVLNKTDVAVLVIDSLVGKTREDEELIALFDEKNIHYIIVYNKADLLTQKSPEDEHALLVSAKTGYNIKELKEKIAALAVTEEPERRIVGDLINPLDFVVLVVPIDKAAPKGRLILPQQQTIRDILEAGAIAIVTKETEFRETLENLGKKPKLVITDSQAFAKVSAETLKDILLTSFSILFARYKGNLEIAVNGVKALEYLQDGDTVLISEGCTHHRQCDDIGTVKLPRWIKNYTQKQLNFKFTSGTEFP
;
A
#
# COMPACT_ATOMS: atom_id res chain seq x y z
N LEU A 1 -26.45 14.46 12.39
CA LEU A 1 -25.82 14.64 11.05
C LEU A 1 -24.37 15.11 11.14
N GLY A 2 -24.00 15.90 12.17
CA GLY A 2 -22.64 16.41 12.38
C GLY A 2 -21.62 15.30 12.70
N GLU A 3 -21.90 14.42 13.65
CA GLU A 3 -21.00 13.35 14.10
C GLU A 3 -20.64 12.34 12.97
N LEU A 4 -21.60 11.97 12.14
CA LEU A 4 -21.36 11.10 10.99
C LEU A 4 -20.46 11.76 9.93
N ARG A 5 -20.55 13.08 9.74
CA ARG A 5 -19.68 13.82 8.83
C ARG A 5 -18.27 13.90 9.39
N VAL A 6 -18.10 14.19 10.68
CA VAL A 6 -16.79 14.22 11.35
C VAL A 6 -16.13 12.84 11.29
N LYS A 7 -16.88 11.75 11.57
CA LYS A 7 -16.35 10.39 11.45
C LYS A 7 -15.89 10.07 10.03
N LYS A 8 -16.67 10.45 9.00
CA LYS A 8 -16.28 10.26 7.60
C LYS A 8 -15.04 11.10 7.22
N SER A 9 -14.96 12.35 7.67
CA SER A 9 -13.78 13.19 7.42
C SER A 9 -12.52 12.57 8.04
N ARG A 10 -12.59 12.08 9.28
CA ARG A 10 -11.46 11.37 9.92
C ARG A 10 -11.04 10.11 9.17
N GLN A 11 -11.99 9.36 8.61
CA GLN A 11 -11.67 8.18 7.78
C GLN A 11 -10.98 8.54 6.46
N VAL A 12 -11.34 9.67 5.85
CA VAL A 12 -10.69 10.15 4.62
C VAL A 12 -9.23 10.51 4.88
N LEU A 13 -8.90 11.07 6.05
CA LEU A 13 -7.53 11.45 6.41
C LEU A 13 -6.55 10.26 6.40
N ASN A 14 -7.01 9.04 6.67
CA ASN A 14 -6.17 7.85 6.61
C ASN A 14 -5.70 7.49 5.17
N LYS A 15 -6.22 8.19 4.15
CA LYS A 15 -5.89 7.99 2.73
C LYS A 15 -5.44 9.30 2.08
N THR A 16 -5.13 10.32 2.88
CA THR A 16 -4.80 11.66 2.41
C THR A 16 -3.29 11.83 2.46
N ASP A 17 -2.68 12.14 1.34
CA ASP A 17 -1.25 12.46 1.23
C ASP A 17 -1.02 13.95 1.46
N VAL A 18 -1.93 14.81 0.94
CA VAL A 18 -1.87 16.27 1.11
C VAL A 18 -3.26 16.79 1.42
N ALA A 19 -3.39 17.64 2.45
CA ALA A 19 -4.62 18.30 2.82
C ALA A 19 -4.59 19.79 2.46
N VAL A 20 -5.75 20.33 2.07
CA VAL A 20 -5.95 21.77 1.90
C VAL A 20 -7.06 22.21 2.83
N LEU A 21 -6.71 22.93 3.88
CA LEU A 21 -7.68 23.53 4.82
C LEU A 21 -8.14 24.88 4.29
N VAL A 22 -9.41 24.97 3.90
CA VAL A 22 -9.98 26.21 3.34
C VAL A 22 -10.79 26.95 4.41
N ILE A 23 -10.32 28.12 4.76
CA ILE A 23 -10.91 29.01 5.78
C ILE A 23 -11.59 30.20 5.08
N ASP A 24 -12.73 30.61 5.56
CA ASP A 24 -13.37 31.86 5.13
C ASP A 24 -12.61 33.05 5.70
N SER A 25 -12.04 33.91 4.83
CA SER A 25 -11.24 35.06 5.26
C SER A 25 -12.02 36.09 6.10
N LEU A 26 -13.36 36.12 6.03
CA LEU A 26 -14.20 37.02 6.81
C LEU A 26 -14.46 36.49 8.23
N VAL A 27 -14.40 35.18 8.40
CA VAL A 27 -14.66 34.50 9.68
C VAL A 27 -13.37 34.28 10.46
N GLY A 28 -12.28 33.99 9.72
CA GLY A 28 -11.00 33.59 10.32
C GLY A 28 -10.98 32.12 10.76
N LYS A 29 -9.89 31.73 11.40
CA LYS A 29 -9.67 30.36 11.89
C LYS A 29 -10.61 30.08 13.07
N THR A 30 -11.34 28.99 13.00
CA THR A 30 -12.24 28.51 14.06
C THR A 30 -11.55 27.45 14.92
N ARG A 31 -12.18 27.10 16.04
CA ARG A 31 -11.68 25.98 16.90
C ARG A 31 -11.67 24.65 16.17
N GLU A 32 -12.66 24.39 15.33
CA GLU A 32 -12.74 23.17 14.51
C GLU A 32 -11.60 23.09 13.49
N ASP A 33 -11.15 24.23 12.95
CA ASP A 33 -9.99 24.30 12.07
C ASP A 33 -8.70 23.97 12.82
N GLU A 34 -8.54 24.45 14.05
CA GLU A 34 -7.39 24.14 14.91
C GLU A 34 -7.34 22.65 15.29
N GLU A 35 -8.50 22.04 15.59
CA GLU A 35 -8.61 20.61 15.86
C GLU A 35 -8.22 19.77 14.62
N LEU A 36 -8.55 20.23 13.40
CA LEU A 36 -8.14 19.57 12.17
C LEU A 36 -6.64 19.72 11.91
N ILE A 37 -6.06 20.88 12.15
CA ILE A 37 -4.62 21.11 12.02
C ILE A 37 -3.85 20.18 12.97
N ALA A 38 -4.25 20.11 14.23
CA ALA A 38 -3.64 19.19 15.21
C ALA A 38 -3.72 17.71 14.75
N LEU A 39 -4.82 17.33 14.10
CA LEU A 39 -4.97 15.97 13.55
C LEU A 39 -4.09 15.74 12.33
N PHE A 40 -3.83 16.75 11.48
CA PHE A 40 -2.89 16.63 10.38
C PHE A 40 -1.46 16.44 10.91
N ASP A 41 -1.07 17.18 11.92
CA ASP A 41 0.24 17.06 12.57
C ASP A 41 0.41 15.70 13.23
N GLU A 42 -0.60 15.21 13.98
CA GLU A 42 -0.58 13.87 14.60
C GLU A 42 -0.39 12.76 13.57
N LYS A 43 -1.01 12.91 12.38
CA LYS A 43 -0.95 11.92 11.30
C LYS A 43 0.20 12.13 10.32
N ASN A 44 1.05 13.14 10.52
CA ASN A 44 2.10 13.54 9.59
C ASN A 44 1.57 13.79 8.16
N ILE A 45 0.39 14.38 8.03
CA ILE A 45 -0.18 14.75 6.73
C ILE A 45 0.34 16.14 6.37
N HIS A 46 0.94 16.27 5.19
CA HIS A 46 1.31 17.59 4.67
C HIS A 46 0.06 18.41 4.37
N TYR A 47 0.02 19.68 4.77
CA TYR A 47 -1.14 20.51 4.54
C TYR A 47 -0.81 21.96 4.18
N ILE A 48 -1.79 22.62 3.56
CA ILE A 48 -1.76 24.07 3.27
C ILE A 48 -3.00 24.70 3.89
N ILE A 49 -2.81 25.81 4.59
CA ILE A 49 -3.90 26.65 5.07
C ILE A 49 -4.20 27.71 3.99
N VAL A 50 -5.46 27.81 3.60
CA VAL A 50 -5.91 28.68 2.53
C VAL A 50 -7.05 29.56 3.04
N TYR A 51 -6.83 30.86 3.06
CA TYR A 51 -7.89 31.83 3.33
C TYR A 51 -8.57 32.23 2.01
N ASN A 52 -9.81 31.81 1.84
CA ASN A 52 -10.59 32.08 0.62
C ASN A 52 -11.46 33.33 0.80
N LYS A 53 -12.01 33.90 -0.29
CA LYS A 53 -12.79 35.11 -0.39
C LYS A 53 -11.95 36.40 -0.22
N ALA A 54 -10.73 36.40 -0.68
CA ALA A 54 -9.86 37.59 -0.68
C ALA A 54 -10.48 38.82 -1.38
N ASP A 55 -11.41 38.57 -2.31
CA ASP A 55 -12.15 39.61 -3.02
C ASP A 55 -13.09 40.45 -2.12
N LEU A 56 -13.41 39.95 -0.94
CA LEU A 56 -14.27 40.62 0.03
C LEU A 56 -13.50 41.34 1.13
N LEU A 57 -12.17 41.22 1.20
CA LEU A 57 -11.34 41.85 2.20
C LEU A 57 -10.98 43.30 1.80
N THR A 58 -11.11 44.24 2.72
CA THR A 58 -10.67 45.63 2.55
C THR A 58 -9.17 45.81 2.75
N GLN A 59 -8.54 44.94 3.57
CA GLN A 59 -7.09 44.86 3.77
C GLN A 59 -6.63 43.41 3.53
N LYS A 60 -5.61 43.24 2.70
CA LYS A 60 -5.06 41.91 2.31
C LYS A 60 -3.86 41.61 3.19
N SER A 61 -4.09 41.09 4.38
CA SER A 61 -3.02 40.51 5.19
C SER A 61 -3.55 39.29 5.91
N PRO A 62 -3.06 38.06 5.61
CA PRO A 62 -3.32 36.92 6.47
C PRO A 62 -2.55 37.10 7.78
N GLU A 63 -3.16 36.77 8.90
CA GLU A 63 -2.51 36.77 10.22
C GLU A 63 -1.43 35.66 10.33
N ASP A 64 -1.37 34.76 9.35
CA ASP A 64 -0.52 33.57 9.34
C ASP A 64 0.42 33.66 8.13
N GLU A 65 1.72 33.80 8.38
CA GLU A 65 2.77 33.90 7.34
C GLU A 65 2.87 32.65 6.46
N HIS A 66 2.37 31.52 6.93
CA HIS A 66 2.39 30.25 6.21
C HIS A 66 1.09 29.95 5.45
N ALA A 67 0.09 30.84 5.54
CA ALA A 67 -1.19 30.68 4.88
C ALA A 67 -1.23 31.40 3.53
N LEU A 68 -1.99 30.84 2.58
CA LEU A 68 -2.20 31.43 1.26
C LEU A 68 -3.57 32.09 1.19
N LEU A 69 -3.58 33.40 0.85
CA LEU A 69 -4.80 34.15 0.59
C LEU A 69 -5.23 33.98 -0.86
N VAL A 70 -6.47 33.51 -1.09
CA VAL A 70 -7.01 33.24 -2.43
C VAL A 70 -8.43 33.78 -2.59
N SER A 71 -8.87 33.92 -3.84
CA SER A 71 -10.28 34.05 -4.18
C SER A 71 -10.67 33.08 -5.27
N ALA A 72 -11.45 32.07 -4.93
CA ALA A 72 -12.02 31.15 -5.89
C ALA A 72 -12.95 31.85 -6.91
N LYS A 73 -13.56 32.97 -6.53
CA LYS A 73 -14.46 33.75 -7.38
C LYS A 73 -13.72 34.53 -8.48
N THR A 74 -12.59 35.15 -8.15
CA THR A 74 -11.80 35.95 -9.09
C THR A 74 -10.63 35.26 -9.71
N GLY A 75 -10.24 34.09 -9.17
CA GLY A 75 -9.05 33.34 -9.57
C GLY A 75 -7.76 33.84 -8.91
N TYR A 76 -7.86 34.81 -7.99
CA TYR A 76 -6.70 35.39 -7.30
C TYR A 76 -5.92 34.28 -6.55
N ASN A 77 -4.63 34.20 -6.78
CA ASN A 77 -3.67 33.23 -6.22
C ASN A 77 -4.04 31.73 -6.39
N ILE A 78 -5.00 31.38 -7.25
CA ILE A 78 -5.35 29.96 -7.50
C ILE A 78 -4.22 29.22 -8.21
N LYS A 79 -3.45 29.90 -9.09
CA LYS A 79 -2.29 29.29 -9.73
C LYS A 79 -1.20 28.96 -8.70
N GLU A 80 -0.88 29.89 -7.81
CA GLU A 80 0.07 29.71 -6.74
C GLU A 80 -0.34 28.56 -5.79
N LEU A 81 -1.64 28.48 -5.45
CA LEU A 81 -2.17 27.35 -4.67
C LEU A 81 -1.90 26.00 -5.34
N LYS A 82 -2.16 25.90 -6.66
CA LYS A 82 -1.90 24.66 -7.40
C LYS A 82 -0.42 24.29 -7.41
N GLU A 83 0.46 25.27 -7.56
CA GLU A 83 1.92 25.06 -7.53
C GLU A 83 2.40 24.59 -6.15
N LYS A 84 1.87 25.20 -5.05
CA LYS A 84 2.17 24.75 -3.68
C LYS A 84 1.66 23.34 -3.40
N ILE A 85 0.45 22.99 -3.83
CA ILE A 85 -0.08 21.64 -3.71
C ILE A 85 0.81 20.64 -4.48
N ALA A 86 1.21 20.98 -5.71
CA ALA A 86 2.09 20.13 -6.51
C ALA A 86 3.45 19.95 -5.82
N ALA A 87 4.03 21.01 -5.26
CA ALA A 87 5.30 20.94 -4.53
C ALA A 87 5.22 20.04 -3.28
N LEU A 88 4.10 20.06 -2.55
CA LEU A 88 3.90 19.18 -1.40
C LEU A 88 3.59 17.73 -1.80
N ALA A 89 2.95 17.52 -2.95
CA ALA A 89 2.66 16.19 -3.48
C ALA A 89 3.90 15.50 -4.07
N VAL A 90 4.90 16.26 -4.48
CA VAL A 90 6.23 15.77 -4.85
C VAL A 90 7.05 15.59 -3.56
N THR A 91 6.63 14.68 -2.69
CA THR A 91 7.61 14.03 -1.84
C THR A 91 8.55 13.29 -2.79
N GLU A 92 9.83 13.59 -2.75
CA GLU A 92 10.88 12.74 -3.30
C GLU A 92 10.80 11.39 -2.54
N GLU A 93 9.77 10.59 -2.82
CA GLU A 93 9.88 9.18 -2.53
C GLU A 93 11.08 8.72 -3.37
N PRO A 94 12.14 8.20 -2.75
CA PRO A 94 13.20 7.58 -3.52
C PRO A 94 12.51 6.61 -4.48
N GLU A 95 12.92 6.61 -5.75
CA GLU A 95 12.32 5.81 -6.82
C GLU A 95 12.34 4.34 -6.37
N ARG A 96 11.33 3.97 -5.56
CA ARG A 96 11.24 2.64 -4.98
C ARG A 96 10.97 1.67 -6.11
N ARG A 97 11.86 0.72 -6.27
CA ARG A 97 11.67 -0.36 -7.21
C ARG A 97 11.09 -1.58 -6.53
N ILE A 98 10.30 -2.35 -7.26
CA ILE A 98 9.73 -3.61 -6.73
C ILE A 98 10.86 -4.63 -6.56
N VAL A 99 11.67 -4.81 -7.60
CA VAL A 99 12.75 -5.79 -7.67
C VAL A 99 13.95 -5.31 -8.49
N GLY A 100 13.80 -4.26 -9.29
CA GLY A 100 14.81 -3.81 -10.26
C GLY A 100 16.15 -3.43 -9.64
N ASP A 101 16.16 -2.99 -8.37
CA ASP A 101 17.37 -2.67 -7.60
C ASP A 101 18.05 -3.91 -6.95
N LEU A 102 17.42 -5.09 -7.02
CA LEU A 102 17.95 -6.36 -6.51
C LEU A 102 18.60 -7.23 -7.60
N ILE A 103 18.52 -6.81 -8.85
CA ILE A 103 18.94 -7.55 -10.03
C ILE A 103 19.83 -6.67 -10.94
N ASN A 104 20.58 -7.31 -11.81
CA ASN A 104 21.44 -6.62 -12.77
C ASN A 104 20.93 -6.85 -14.20
N PRO A 105 21.33 -6.00 -15.16
CA PRO A 105 21.06 -6.25 -16.57
C PRO A 105 21.49 -7.67 -16.99
N LEU A 106 20.66 -8.32 -17.81
CA LEU A 106 20.85 -9.70 -18.31
C LEU A 106 20.74 -10.81 -17.23
N ASP A 107 20.38 -10.49 -16.00
CA ASP A 107 20.00 -11.53 -15.04
C ASP A 107 18.69 -12.19 -15.46
N PHE A 108 18.58 -13.50 -15.25
CA PHE A 108 17.34 -14.25 -15.43
C PHE A 108 16.54 -14.22 -14.16
N VAL A 109 15.29 -13.77 -14.26
CA VAL A 109 14.32 -13.78 -13.17
C VAL A 109 13.13 -14.64 -13.59
N VAL A 110 12.87 -15.70 -12.84
CA VAL A 110 11.75 -16.61 -13.11
C VAL A 110 10.55 -16.22 -12.24
N LEU A 111 9.44 -15.91 -12.89
CA LEU A 111 8.17 -15.61 -12.24
C LEU A 111 7.26 -16.84 -12.35
N VAL A 112 6.93 -17.46 -11.23
CA VAL A 112 6.04 -18.60 -11.17
C VAL A 112 4.65 -18.13 -10.81
N VAL A 113 3.74 -18.19 -11.80
CA VAL A 113 2.40 -17.61 -11.73
C VAL A 113 1.36 -18.71 -11.81
N PRO A 114 0.68 -19.05 -10.70
CA PRO A 114 -0.43 -20.00 -10.76
C PRO A 114 -1.57 -19.41 -11.61
N ILE A 115 -2.12 -20.24 -12.49
CA ILE A 115 -3.31 -19.86 -13.26
C ILE A 115 -4.54 -20.16 -12.41
N ASP A 116 -4.98 -19.17 -11.65
CA ASP A 116 -6.20 -19.27 -10.87
C ASP A 116 -7.45 -19.24 -11.77
N LYS A 117 -8.36 -20.19 -11.57
CA LYS A 117 -9.65 -20.24 -12.27
C LYS A 117 -10.55 -19.05 -11.93
N ALA A 118 -10.31 -18.38 -10.80
CA ALA A 118 -11.04 -17.20 -10.37
C ALA A 118 -10.49 -15.90 -10.96
N ALA A 119 -9.26 -15.91 -11.52
CA ALA A 119 -8.72 -14.73 -12.19
C ALA A 119 -9.43 -14.47 -13.52
N PRO A 120 -9.61 -13.20 -13.93
CA PRO A 120 -10.16 -12.89 -15.24
C PRO A 120 -9.36 -13.56 -16.35
N LYS A 121 -10.04 -14.32 -17.22
CA LYS A 121 -9.39 -15.04 -18.34
C LYS A 121 -8.53 -14.09 -19.16
N GLY A 122 -7.30 -14.50 -19.44
CA GLY A 122 -6.38 -13.78 -20.34
C GLY A 122 -5.62 -12.61 -19.71
N ARG A 123 -5.62 -12.46 -18.36
CA ARG A 123 -4.89 -11.37 -17.70
C ARG A 123 -4.03 -11.89 -16.55
N LEU A 124 -2.79 -11.43 -16.50
CA LEU A 124 -2.00 -11.45 -15.27
C LEU A 124 -2.57 -10.38 -14.31
N ILE A 125 -2.50 -10.64 -13.00
CA ILE A 125 -2.91 -9.66 -12.00
C ILE A 125 -1.90 -8.51 -11.94
N LEU A 126 -2.34 -7.34 -11.46
CA LEU A 126 -1.54 -6.12 -11.46
C LEU A 126 -0.14 -6.27 -10.82
N PRO A 127 0.02 -6.92 -9.66
CA PRO A 127 1.35 -7.14 -9.07
C PRO A 127 2.30 -7.88 -9.99
N GLN A 128 1.83 -8.89 -10.70
CA GLN A 128 2.64 -9.68 -11.64
C GLN A 128 3.08 -8.81 -12.83
N GLN A 129 2.17 -8.03 -13.42
CA GLN A 129 2.46 -7.13 -14.52
C GLN A 129 3.47 -6.05 -14.14
N GLN A 130 3.30 -5.43 -12.97
CA GLN A 130 4.21 -4.40 -12.47
C GLN A 130 5.61 -4.97 -12.18
N THR A 131 5.70 -6.18 -11.62
CA THR A 131 6.99 -6.84 -11.37
C THR A 131 7.71 -7.16 -12.69
N ILE A 132 6.99 -7.68 -13.69
CA ILE A 132 7.55 -7.95 -15.02
C ILE A 132 8.10 -6.66 -15.63
N ARG A 133 7.33 -5.58 -15.56
CA ARG A 133 7.75 -4.29 -16.09
C ARG A 133 9.03 -3.78 -15.40
N ASP A 134 9.09 -3.84 -14.08
CA ASP A 134 10.24 -3.39 -13.30
C ASP A 134 11.51 -4.20 -13.61
N ILE A 135 11.37 -5.53 -13.85
CA ILE A 135 12.48 -6.39 -14.32
C ILE A 135 12.99 -5.93 -15.68
N LEU A 136 12.09 -5.64 -16.63
CA LEU A 136 12.48 -5.20 -17.97
C LEU A 136 13.10 -3.80 -17.96
N GLU A 137 12.60 -2.89 -17.15
CA GLU A 137 13.18 -1.55 -16.95
C GLU A 137 14.58 -1.60 -16.30
N ALA A 138 14.87 -2.65 -15.53
CA ALA A 138 16.22 -2.93 -15.00
C ALA A 138 17.16 -3.57 -16.03
N GLY A 139 16.71 -3.84 -17.26
CA GLY A 139 17.49 -4.53 -18.29
C GLY A 139 17.65 -6.02 -18.08
N ALA A 140 16.93 -6.62 -17.13
CA ALA A 140 16.95 -8.05 -16.84
C ALA A 140 15.92 -8.83 -17.69
N ILE A 141 15.96 -10.14 -17.62
CA ILE A 141 15.14 -11.04 -18.45
C ILE A 141 14.07 -11.69 -17.56
N ALA A 142 12.80 -11.40 -17.85
CA ALA A 142 11.67 -12.00 -17.17
C ALA A 142 11.23 -13.28 -17.88
N ILE A 143 11.21 -14.40 -17.15
CA ILE A 143 10.73 -15.70 -17.62
C ILE A 143 9.50 -16.04 -16.81
N VAL A 144 8.35 -16.18 -17.47
CA VAL A 144 7.08 -16.44 -16.79
C VAL A 144 6.67 -17.88 -17.07
N THR A 145 6.40 -18.63 -16.00
CA THR A 145 5.99 -20.04 -16.07
C THR A 145 4.90 -20.33 -15.03
N LYS A 146 4.22 -21.46 -15.19
CA LYS A 146 3.29 -21.96 -14.18
C LYS A 146 4.02 -22.86 -13.18
N GLU A 147 3.37 -23.07 -12.02
CA GLU A 147 3.89 -23.94 -10.99
C GLU A 147 4.03 -25.42 -11.42
N THR A 148 3.33 -25.82 -12.49
CA THR A 148 3.38 -27.18 -13.05
C THR A 148 4.57 -27.40 -13.97
N GLU A 149 5.02 -26.35 -14.65
CA GLU A 149 6.14 -26.38 -15.61
C GLU A 149 7.43 -25.79 -15.02
N PHE A 150 7.42 -25.34 -13.76
CA PHE A 150 8.54 -24.63 -13.14
C PHE A 150 9.84 -25.44 -13.15
N ARG A 151 9.79 -26.70 -12.73
CA ARG A 151 10.97 -27.58 -12.69
C ARG A 151 11.59 -27.76 -14.08
N GLU A 152 10.76 -28.09 -15.06
CA GLU A 152 11.22 -28.27 -16.44
C GLU A 152 11.77 -26.95 -17.02
N THR A 153 11.17 -25.81 -16.65
CA THR A 153 11.68 -24.48 -17.00
C THR A 153 13.09 -24.27 -16.48
N LEU A 154 13.36 -24.58 -15.20
CA LEU A 154 14.69 -24.43 -14.62
C LEU A 154 15.73 -25.34 -15.33
N GLU A 155 15.38 -26.57 -15.65
CA GLU A 155 16.26 -27.54 -16.32
C GLU A 155 16.62 -27.09 -17.75
N ASN A 156 15.71 -26.40 -18.44
CA ASN A 156 15.88 -25.97 -19.83
C ASN A 156 16.45 -24.56 -20.01
N LEU A 157 16.61 -23.77 -18.94
CA LEU A 157 17.08 -22.38 -19.04
C LEU A 157 18.52 -22.22 -19.52
N GLY A 158 19.36 -23.24 -19.43
CA GLY A 158 20.79 -23.17 -19.80
C GLY A 158 21.63 -22.17 -18.98
N LYS A 159 21.01 -21.28 -18.22
CA LYS A 159 21.65 -20.33 -17.30
C LYS A 159 20.84 -20.30 -16.00
N LYS A 160 21.55 -20.36 -14.88
CA LYS A 160 20.97 -20.29 -13.55
C LYS A 160 20.26 -18.93 -13.34
N PRO A 161 18.99 -18.90 -12.91
CA PRO A 161 18.33 -17.66 -12.61
C PRO A 161 18.90 -17.01 -11.33
N LYS A 162 18.94 -15.69 -11.33
CA LYS A 162 19.32 -14.89 -10.17
C LYS A 162 18.27 -14.95 -9.07
N LEU A 163 17.00 -14.96 -9.46
CA LEU A 163 15.88 -14.86 -8.55
C LEU A 163 14.67 -15.62 -9.10
N VAL A 164 13.95 -16.27 -8.20
CA VAL A 164 12.62 -16.85 -8.44
C VAL A 164 11.60 -16.04 -7.63
N ILE A 165 10.51 -15.63 -8.27
CA ILE A 165 9.40 -14.90 -7.66
C ILE A 165 8.13 -15.72 -7.85
N THR A 166 7.40 -16.00 -6.77
CA THR A 166 6.18 -16.81 -6.85
C THR A 166 5.02 -16.17 -6.08
N ASP A 167 3.84 -16.70 -6.31
CA ASP A 167 2.67 -16.37 -5.51
C ASP A 167 2.71 -17.08 -4.16
N SER A 168 2.17 -16.47 -3.11
CA SER A 168 2.15 -17.05 -1.76
C SER A 168 1.47 -18.41 -1.72
N GLN A 169 0.48 -18.65 -2.60
CA GLN A 169 -0.23 -19.93 -2.68
C GLN A 169 0.63 -21.07 -3.23
N ALA A 170 1.55 -20.77 -4.16
CA ALA A 170 2.46 -21.76 -4.75
C ALA A 170 3.81 -21.85 -4.01
N PHE A 171 4.04 -21.01 -3.00
CA PHE A 171 5.35 -20.83 -2.38
C PHE A 171 5.97 -22.14 -1.87
N ALA A 172 5.20 -22.94 -1.15
CA ALA A 172 5.69 -24.20 -0.59
C ALA A 172 6.17 -25.17 -1.68
N LYS A 173 5.42 -25.32 -2.77
CA LYS A 173 5.77 -26.18 -3.91
C LYS A 173 7.02 -25.65 -4.63
N VAL A 174 7.01 -24.36 -4.97
CA VAL A 174 8.12 -23.70 -5.67
C VAL A 174 9.41 -23.75 -4.83
N SER A 175 9.30 -23.55 -3.51
CA SER A 175 10.43 -23.63 -2.59
C SER A 175 11.05 -25.03 -2.55
N ALA A 176 10.23 -26.07 -2.60
CA ALA A 176 10.72 -27.46 -2.63
C ALA A 176 11.46 -27.82 -3.93
N GLU A 177 11.13 -27.17 -5.04
CA GLU A 177 11.72 -27.38 -6.36
C GLU A 177 12.88 -26.41 -6.67
N THR A 178 13.00 -25.30 -5.92
CA THR A 178 14.06 -24.29 -6.11
C THR A 178 15.36 -24.79 -5.49
N LEU A 179 16.47 -24.73 -6.23
CA LEU A 179 17.78 -25.08 -5.72
C LEU A 179 18.21 -24.11 -4.61
N LYS A 180 18.90 -24.61 -3.58
CA LYS A 180 19.28 -23.84 -2.38
C LYS A 180 20.15 -22.59 -2.66
N ASP A 181 20.79 -22.55 -3.78
CA ASP A 181 21.67 -21.48 -4.23
C ASP A 181 20.98 -20.47 -5.18
N ILE A 182 19.67 -20.60 -5.38
CA ILE A 182 18.81 -19.65 -6.08
C ILE A 182 17.99 -18.87 -5.07
N LEU A 183 18.00 -17.56 -5.17
CA LEU A 183 17.18 -16.70 -4.31
C LEU A 183 15.70 -16.88 -4.65
N LEU A 184 14.87 -17.01 -3.62
CA LEU A 184 13.43 -17.17 -3.75
C LEU A 184 12.69 -16.11 -2.91
N THR A 185 11.68 -15.50 -3.50
CA THR A 185 10.79 -14.57 -2.82
C THR A 185 9.36 -14.70 -3.35
N SER A 186 8.43 -13.90 -2.81
CA SER A 186 7.06 -13.83 -3.31
C SER A 186 6.68 -12.42 -3.74
N PHE A 187 5.68 -12.30 -4.62
CA PHE A 187 5.10 -11.00 -4.98
C PHE A 187 4.68 -10.21 -3.74
N SER A 188 4.06 -10.86 -2.75
CA SER A 188 3.61 -10.21 -1.52
C SER A 188 4.75 -9.57 -0.72
N ILE A 189 5.90 -10.26 -0.61
CA ILE A 189 7.10 -9.75 0.07
C ILE A 189 7.69 -8.56 -0.68
N LEU A 190 7.81 -8.67 -2.01
CA LEU A 190 8.32 -7.57 -2.84
C LEU A 190 7.42 -6.33 -2.75
N PHE A 191 6.09 -6.52 -2.76
CA PHE A 191 5.16 -5.39 -2.62
C PHE A 191 5.12 -4.81 -1.21
N ALA A 192 5.31 -5.61 -0.16
CA ALA A 192 5.49 -5.08 1.20
C ALA A 192 6.77 -4.21 1.28
N ARG A 193 7.86 -4.64 0.64
CA ARG A 193 9.09 -3.86 0.50
C ARG A 193 8.86 -2.57 -0.30
N TYR A 194 8.25 -2.67 -1.46
CA TYR A 194 7.94 -1.54 -2.34
C TYR A 194 7.11 -0.47 -1.63
N LYS A 195 6.12 -0.88 -0.84
CA LYS A 195 5.28 0.01 -0.03
C LYS A 195 5.96 0.54 1.24
N GLY A 196 7.16 0.10 1.55
CA GLY A 196 7.90 0.51 2.74
C GLY A 196 7.48 -0.19 4.04
N ASN A 197 6.63 -1.22 3.97
CA ASN A 197 6.05 -1.88 5.15
C ASN A 197 6.72 -3.23 5.50
N LEU A 198 7.79 -3.63 4.80
CA LEU A 198 8.40 -4.95 4.99
C LEU A 198 8.95 -5.13 6.40
N GLU A 199 9.66 -4.15 6.94
CA GLU A 199 10.23 -4.22 8.29
C GLU A 199 9.13 -4.34 9.35
N ILE A 200 8.07 -3.54 9.23
CA ILE A 200 6.89 -3.61 10.11
C ILE A 200 6.25 -4.99 10.02
N ALA A 201 6.08 -5.54 8.82
CA ALA A 201 5.50 -6.87 8.61
C ALA A 201 6.37 -7.97 9.22
N VAL A 202 7.70 -7.93 9.03
CA VAL A 202 8.64 -8.90 9.60
C VAL A 202 8.65 -8.84 11.13
N ASN A 203 8.63 -7.63 11.70
CA ASN A 203 8.57 -7.48 13.16
C ASN A 203 7.20 -7.90 13.71
N GLY A 204 6.12 -7.60 12.98
CA GLY A 204 4.77 -8.01 13.36
C GLY A 204 4.57 -9.54 13.37
N VAL A 205 5.17 -10.26 12.44
CA VAL A 205 5.11 -11.74 12.41
C VAL A 205 5.70 -12.38 13.66
N LYS A 206 6.71 -11.76 14.27
CA LYS A 206 7.29 -12.25 15.55
C LYS A 206 6.26 -12.32 16.68
N ALA A 207 5.19 -11.51 16.62
CA ALA A 207 4.11 -11.56 17.61
C ALA A 207 3.40 -12.92 17.66
N LEU A 208 3.42 -13.70 16.57
CA LEU A 208 2.85 -15.04 16.53
C LEU A 208 3.52 -16.01 17.52
N GLU A 209 4.79 -15.78 17.84
CA GLU A 209 5.55 -16.63 18.79
C GLU A 209 5.12 -16.41 20.25
N TYR A 210 4.48 -15.28 20.54
CA TYR A 210 4.04 -14.91 21.88
C TYR A 210 2.57 -15.21 22.15
N LEU A 211 1.81 -15.69 21.16
CA LEU A 211 0.40 -16.00 21.31
C LEU A 211 0.18 -17.15 22.30
N GLN A 212 -0.87 -17.01 23.12
CA GLN A 212 -1.30 -17.99 24.11
C GLN A 212 -2.67 -18.59 23.73
N ASP A 213 -3.01 -19.72 24.34
CA ASP A 213 -4.35 -20.29 24.18
C ASP A 213 -5.43 -19.32 24.71
N GLY A 214 -6.46 -19.10 23.92
CA GLY A 214 -7.53 -18.15 24.20
C GLY A 214 -7.33 -16.75 23.64
N ASP A 215 -6.14 -16.41 23.13
CA ASP A 215 -5.90 -15.11 22.52
C ASP A 215 -6.77 -14.87 21.29
N THR A 216 -7.07 -13.61 21.04
CA THR A 216 -7.87 -13.18 19.88
C THR A 216 -7.00 -12.52 18.83
N VAL A 217 -6.99 -13.08 17.63
CA VAL A 217 -6.32 -12.52 16.44
C VAL A 217 -7.35 -11.79 15.58
N LEU A 218 -7.10 -10.51 15.31
CA LEU A 218 -7.89 -9.72 14.37
C LEU A 218 -7.32 -9.86 12.96
N ILE A 219 -8.16 -10.25 12.00
CA ILE A 219 -7.84 -10.28 10.58
C ILE A 219 -8.65 -9.19 9.88
N SER A 220 -7.95 -8.18 9.36
CA SER A 220 -8.56 -7.04 8.67
C SER A 220 -8.27 -7.10 7.18
N GLU A 221 -9.30 -7.15 6.36
CA GLU A 221 -9.21 -7.17 4.90
C GLU A 221 -9.53 -5.77 4.34
N GLY A 222 -8.62 -5.19 3.56
CA GLY A 222 -8.83 -3.88 2.91
C GLY A 222 -9.82 -3.90 1.74
N CYS A 223 -10.34 -5.07 1.34
CA CYS A 223 -11.26 -5.25 0.22
C CYS A 223 -12.65 -5.70 0.69
N THR A 224 -13.66 -5.42 -0.15
CA THR A 224 -15.07 -5.77 0.10
C THR A 224 -15.62 -6.74 -0.94
N HIS A 225 -14.77 -7.46 -1.67
CA HIS A 225 -15.21 -8.42 -2.68
C HIS A 225 -15.88 -9.66 -2.05
N HIS A 226 -16.69 -10.36 -2.82
CA HIS A 226 -17.35 -11.57 -2.34
C HIS A 226 -16.34 -12.63 -1.92
N ARG A 227 -16.46 -13.10 -0.68
CA ARG A 227 -15.66 -14.18 -0.12
C ARG A 227 -15.96 -15.49 -0.84
N GLN A 228 -14.92 -16.17 -1.28
CA GLN A 228 -15.02 -17.51 -1.87
C GLN A 228 -14.82 -18.58 -0.80
N CYS A 229 -15.21 -19.83 -1.11
CA CYS A 229 -15.11 -20.96 -0.16
C CYS A 229 -13.67 -21.21 0.36
N ASP A 230 -12.64 -20.72 -0.34
CA ASP A 230 -11.22 -20.91 -0.02
C ASP A 230 -10.50 -19.55 0.17
N ASP A 231 -11.21 -18.60 0.75
CA ASP A 231 -10.76 -17.25 1.00
C ASP A 231 -9.48 -17.18 1.86
N ILE A 232 -8.58 -16.26 1.51
CA ILE A 232 -7.29 -16.14 2.20
C ILE A 232 -7.48 -15.64 3.64
N GLY A 233 -8.27 -14.58 3.82
CA GLY A 233 -8.42 -13.93 5.12
C GLY A 233 -9.19 -14.76 6.12
N THR A 234 -10.35 -15.28 5.72
CA THR A 234 -11.28 -15.94 6.64
C THR A 234 -11.06 -17.46 6.80
N VAL A 235 -10.38 -18.10 5.84
CA VAL A 235 -10.17 -19.56 5.84
C VAL A 235 -8.70 -19.92 5.96
N LYS A 236 -7.85 -19.43 5.04
CA LYS A 236 -6.45 -19.88 4.96
C LYS A 236 -5.59 -19.31 6.09
N LEU A 237 -5.66 -18.00 6.37
CA LEU A 237 -4.87 -17.38 7.43
C LEU A 237 -5.15 -17.96 8.82
N PRO A 238 -6.40 -18.13 9.28
CA PRO A 238 -6.69 -18.79 10.55
C PRO A 238 -6.09 -20.19 10.64
N ARG A 239 -6.22 -20.98 9.56
CA ARG A 239 -5.64 -22.31 9.50
C ARG A 239 -4.11 -22.30 9.58
N TRP A 240 -3.46 -21.40 8.84
CA TRP A 240 -2.00 -21.30 8.86
C TRP A 240 -1.47 -20.82 10.21
N ILE A 241 -2.11 -19.83 10.83
CA ILE A 241 -1.74 -19.33 12.16
C ILE A 241 -1.90 -20.43 13.21
N LYS A 242 -3.03 -21.15 13.22
CA LYS A 242 -3.22 -22.29 14.14
C LYS A 242 -2.20 -23.39 13.93
N ASN A 243 -1.90 -23.73 12.66
CA ASN A 243 -0.90 -24.76 12.34
C ASN A 243 0.52 -24.33 12.74
N TYR A 244 0.85 -23.05 12.63
CA TYR A 244 2.15 -22.53 13.02
C TYR A 244 2.32 -22.47 14.54
N THR A 245 1.35 -21.87 15.22
CA THR A 245 1.42 -21.63 16.66
C THR A 245 1.09 -22.85 17.51
N GLN A 246 0.34 -23.83 16.96
CA GLN A 246 -0.23 -24.97 17.69
C GLN A 246 -1.10 -24.53 18.89
N LYS A 247 -1.73 -23.34 18.81
CA LYS A 247 -2.55 -22.75 19.89
C LYS A 247 -4.04 -22.74 19.53
N GLN A 248 -4.88 -22.75 20.58
CA GLN A 248 -6.34 -22.58 20.47
C GLN A 248 -6.66 -21.07 20.46
N LEU A 249 -6.76 -20.49 19.26
CA LEU A 249 -6.93 -19.05 19.05
C LEU A 249 -8.36 -18.72 18.63
N ASN A 250 -8.81 -17.55 19.08
CA ASN A 250 -10.04 -16.91 18.58
C ASN A 250 -9.71 -15.98 17.41
N PHE A 251 -10.62 -15.87 16.43
CA PHE A 251 -10.45 -14.98 15.29
C PHE A 251 -11.61 -14.00 15.18
N LYS A 252 -11.29 -12.73 14.96
CA LYS A 252 -12.23 -11.67 14.58
C LYS A 252 -11.87 -11.17 13.20
N PHE A 253 -12.90 -10.83 12.41
CA PHE A 253 -12.72 -10.41 11.02
C PHE A 253 -13.38 -9.05 10.80
N THR A 254 -12.69 -8.17 10.08
CA THR A 254 -13.22 -6.91 9.58
C THR A 254 -12.91 -6.78 8.10
N SER A 255 -13.71 -6.02 7.36
CA SER A 255 -13.51 -5.82 5.93
C SER A 255 -13.80 -4.37 5.50
N GLY A 256 -13.13 -3.93 4.44
CA GLY A 256 -13.29 -2.60 3.89
C GLY A 256 -12.87 -1.50 4.87
N THR A 257 -13.81 -0.65 5.28
CA THR A 257 -13.58 0.48 6.21
C THR A 257 -14.02 0.18 7.65
N GLU A 258 -14.46 -1.03 7.93
CA GLU A 258 -14.88 -1.46 9.27
C GLU A 258 -13.65 -1.89 10.09
N PHE A 259 -12.91 -0.92 10.58
CA PHE A 259 -11.88 -1.17 11.58
C PHE A 259 -12.44 -0.94 12.99
N PRO A 260 -11.98 -1.74 14.00
CA PRO A 260 -12.39 -1.54 15.38
C PRO A 260 -11.88 -0.20 15.93
#